data_b6b24a27574a90d58f16c5c0c887fc0d
#
_entry.id   b6b24a27574a90d58f16c5c0c887fc0d
#
_cell.length_a   1.000
_cell.length_b   1.000
_cell.length_c   1.000
_cell.angle_alpha   90.00
_cell.angle_beta   90.00
_cell.angle_gamma   90.00
#
_symmetry.space_group_name_H-M   'P 1'
#
loop_
_entity.id
_entity.type
_entity.pdbx_description
1 polymer ?
#
loop_
_entity_poly.entity_id
_entity_poly.type
_entity_poly.pdbx_seq_one_letter_code
_entity_poly.pdbx_strand_id
1 'polypeptide(L)'
;MVAMSIEERLQRLEDRAAIDDLNVRYFLAADGDDMTAVAECFTSDASFSSSGHVGGQGRQGIADFIADARKNMGLTIHTPHYGLYEFGDAGQASGIVGAHLELVLAGQATYGAIRYVDCYRFEGGDWRIAARDMRTIYIGEWAKCAEVFASATPVQWPGIAPLPSDYPRRS
;
A
#
# COMPACT_ATOMS: atom_id res chain seq x y z
N MET A 1 8.85 14.95 29.77
CA MET A 1 9.09 13.78 28.90
C MET A 1 10.32 13.07 29.40
N VAL A 2 10.22 11.80 29.78
CA VAL A 2 11.38 10.96 30.13
C VAL A 2 12.11 10.66 28.82
N ALA A 3 13.44 10.82 28.80
CA ALA A 3 14.21 10.48 27.60
C ALA A 3 14.22 8.94 27.44
N MET A 4 14.03 8.46 26.20
CA MET A 4 14.12 7.04 25.88
C MET A 4 15.53 6.50 26.17
N SER A 5 15.62 5.29 26.71
CA SER A 5 16.89 4.58 26.90
C SER A 5 17.54 4.22 25.55
N ILE A 6 18.79 3.76 25.57
CA ILE A 6 19.47 3.31 24.36
C ILE A 6 18.79 2.06 23.80
N GLU A 7 18.37 1.15 24.66
CA GLU A 7 17.67 -0.09 24.30
C GLU A 7 16.32 0.23 23.62
N GLU A 8 15.54 1.17 24.18
CA GLU A 8 14.27 1.60 23.57
C GLU A 8 14.48 2.28 22.21
N ARG A 9 15.55 3.04 22.07
CA ARG A 9 15.92 3.67 20.80
C ARG A 9 16.36 2.65 19.76
N LEU A 10 17.15 1.63 20.17
CA LEU A 10 17.57 0.53 19.31
C LEU A 10 16.37 -0.28 18.83
N GLN A 11 15.49 -0.68 19.76
CA GLN A 11 14.25 -1.40 19.43
C GLN A 11 13.41 -0.62 18.44
N ARG A 12 13.29 0.70 18.61
CA ARG A 12 12.56 1.56 17.66
C ARG A 12 13.16 1.55 16.25
N LEU A 13 14.49 1.48 16.12
CA LEU A 13 15.16 1.38 14.83
C LEU A 13 14.96 0.01 14.20
N GLU A 14 15.01 -1.06 14.99
CA GLU A 14 14.75 -2.42 14.54
C GLU A 14 13.29 -2.59 14.09
N ASP A 15 12.33 -2.08 14.87
CA ASP A 15 10.91 -2.07 14.51
C ASP A 15 10.66 -1.34 13.18
N ARG A 16 11.31 -0.17 13.01
CA ARG A 16 11.22 0.58 11.76
C ARG A 16 11.75 -0.21 10.58
N ALA A 17 12.92 -0.81 10.70
CA ALA A 17 13.53 -1.63 9.65
C ALA A 17 12.63 -2.83 9.32
N ALA A 18 12.04 -3.48 10.33
CA ALA A 18 11.14 -4.61 10.13
C ALA A 18 9.85 -4.21 9.38
N ILE A 19 9.29 -3.02 9.65
CA ILE A 19 8.13 -2.50 8.92
C ILE A 19 8.51 -2.09 7.50
N ASP A 20 9.68 -1.49 7.27
CA ASP A 20 10.18 -1.20 5.92
C ASP A 20 10.32 -2.50 5.10
N ASP A 21 10.93 -3.54 5.66
CA ASP A 21 11.06 -4.86 5.04
C ASP A 21 9.71 -5.53 4.80
N LEU A 22 8.75 -5.39 5.71
CA LEU A 22 7.39 -5.91 5.55
C LEU A 22 6.70 -5.30 4.32
N ASN A 23 6.84 -3.99 4.11
CA ASN A 23 6.27 -3.31 2.94
C ASN A 23 6.93 -3.78 1.64
N VAL A 24 8.25 -3.98 1.64
CA VAL A 24 8.96 -4.52 0.47
C VAL A 24 8.51 -5.95 0.18
N ARG A 25 8.38 -6.82 1.22
CA ARG A 25 7.84 -8.18 1.06
C ARG A 25 6.45 -8.18 0.46
N TYR A 26 5.56 -7.30 0.93
CA TYR A 26 4.22 -7.17 0.37
C TYR A 26 4.25 -6.79 -1.12
N PHE A 27 5.07 -5.82 -1.52
CA PHE A 27 5.18 -5.43 -2.92
C PHE A 27 5.71 -6.57 -3.78
N LEU A 28 6.78 -7.23 -3.37
CA LEU A 28 7.36 -8.36 -4.10
C LEU A 28 6.36 -9.51 -4.24
N ALA A 29 5.60 -9.82 -3.18
CA ALA A 29 4.59 -10.86 -3.21
C ALA A 29 3.42 -10.52 -4.15
N ALA A 30 2.93 -9.29 -4.09
CA ALA A 30 1.85 -8.82 -4.95
C ALA A 30 2.27 -8.77 -6.43
N ASP A 31 3.46 -8.29 -6.73
CA ASP A 31 4.01 -8.22 -8.09
C ASP A 31 4.30 -9.61 -8.65
N GLY A 32 4.71 -10.55 -7.79
CA GLY A 32 5.03 -11.93 -8.14
C GLY A 32 3.83 -12.89 -8.14
N ASP A 33 2.60 -12.43 -7.90
CA ASP A 33 1.40 -13.26 -7.77
C ASP A 33 1.47 -14.33 -6.65
N ASP A 34 2.31 -14.10 -5.62
CA ASP A 34 2.40 -14.98 -4.46
C ASP A 34 1.38 -14.58 -3.39
N MET A 35 0.14 -15.06 -3.57
CA MET A 35 -0.95 -14.72 -2.65
C MET A 35 -0.77 -15.32 -1.25
N THR A 36 0.01 -16.38 -1.11
CA THR A 36 0.37 -16.92 0.21
C THR A 36 1.26 -15.93 0.96
N ALA A 37 2.32 -15.44 0.33
CA ALA A 37 3.19 -14.44 0.91
C ALA A 37 2.47 -13.10 1.14
N VAL A 38 1.52 -12.71 0.26
CA VAL A 38 0.64 -11.56 0.50
C VAL A 38 -0.14 -11.75 1.80
N ALA A 39 -0.81 -12.89 1.99
CA ALA A 39 -1.60 -13.19 3.19
C ALA A 39 -0.74 -13.12 4.46
N GLU A 40 0.50 -13.60 4.41
CA GLU A 40 1.44 -13.59 5.53
C GLU A 40 1.87 -12.18 5.97
N CYS A 41 1.77 -11.20 5.10
CA CYS A 41 2.04 -9.81 5.47
C CYS A 41 0.97 -9.20 6.40
N PHE A 42 -0.21 -9.81 6.52
CA PHE A 42 -1.34 -9.27 7.26
C PHE A 42 -1.59 -9.99 8.59
N THR A 43 -2.21 -9.30 9.55
CA THR A 43 -2.76 -9.94 10.76
C THR A 43 -3.97 -10.80 10.40
N SER A 44 -4.34 -11.75 11.28
CA SER A 44 -5.45 -12.67 11.00
C SER A 44 -6.81 -11.97 10.81
N ASP A 45 -7.00 -10.82 11.44
CA ASP A 45 -8.19 -9.98 11.43
C ASP A 45 -8.04 -8.69 10.60
N ALA A 46 -7.00 -8.59 9.79
CA ALA A 46 -6.67 -7.39 9.03
C ALA A 46 -7.78 -6.94 8.09
N SER A 47 -7.76 -5.65 7.75
CA SER A 47 -8.63 -5.06 6.73
C SER A 47 -7.82 -4.44 5.59
N PHE A 48 -8.35 -4.54 4.38
CA PHE A 48 -7.83 -3.84 3.20
C PHE A 48 -8.95 -3.02 2.57
N SER A 49 -8.65 -1.76 2.24
CA SER A 49 -9.54 -0.91 1.46
C SER A 49 -8.78 -0.21 0.34
N SER A 50 -9.51 0.22 -0.68
CA SER A 50 -8.98 1.00 -1.79
C SER A 50 -9.88 2.20 -2.01
N SER A 51 -9.34 3.40 -1.74
CA SER A 51 -10.07 4.68 -1.92
C SER A 51 -11.46 4.68 -1.26
N GLY A 52 -11.55 4.12 -0.04
CA GLY A 52 -12.78 4.05 0.75
C GLY A 52 -13.71 2.86 0.44
N HIS A 53 -13.35 2.01 -0.53
CA HIS A 53 -14.08 0.77 -0.81
C HIS A 53 -13.45 -0.41 -0.08
N VAL A 54 -14.26 -1.21 0.61
CA VAL A 54 -13.77 -2.42 1.28
C VAL A 54 -13.30 -3.41 0.24
N GLY A 55 -12.01 -3.79 0.32
CA GLY A 55 -11.38 -4.75 -0.58
C GLY A 55 -11.33 -6.16 0.02
N GLY A 56 -11.02 -6.32 1.31
CA GLY A 56 -10.93 -7.63 1.94
C GLY A 56 -10.87 -7.55 3.47
N GLN A 57 -11.27 -8.65 4.12
CA GLN A 57 -11.24 -8.82 5.56
C GLN A 57 -10.54 -10.13 5.91
N GLY A 58 -9.62 -10.09 6.87
CA GLY A 58 -8.75 -11.19 7.23
C GLY A 58 -7.74 -11.53 6.12
N ARG A 59 -6.71 -12.30 6.47
CA ARG A 59 -5.62 -12.67 5.54
C ARG A 59 -6.12 -13.26 4.24
N GLN A 60 -7.01 -14.25 4.33
CA GLN A 60 -7.50 -14.94 3.15
C GLN A 60 -8.39 -14.05 2.30
N GLY A 61 -9.32 -13.30 2.91
CA GLY A 61 -10.20 -12.38 2.16
C GLY A 61 -9.42 -11.27 1.44
N ILE A 62 -8.29 -10.81 2.02
CA ILE A 62 -7.39 -9.84 1.38
C ILE A 62 -6.65 -10.48 0.20
N ALA A 63 -6.09 -11.68 0.39
CA ALA A 63 -5.40 -12.41 -0.67
C ALA A 63 -6.34 -12.73 -1.83
N ASP A 64 -7.58 -13.17 -1.55
CA ASP A 64 -8.60 -13.45 -2.56
C ASP A 64 -9.00 -12.20 -3.34
N PHE A 65 -9.16 -11.06 -2.66
CA PHE A 65 -9.44 -9.77 -3.29
C PHE A 65 -8.30 -9.34 -4.24
N ILE A 66 -7.05 -9.44 -3.80
CA ILE A 66 -5.88 -9.09 -4.62
C ILE A 66 -5.77 -10.06 -5.79
N ALA A 67 -5.93 -11.36 -5.57
CA ALA A 67 -5.93 -12.37 -6.62
C ALA A 67 -7.00 -12.11 -7.70
N ASP A 68 -8.19 -11.66 -7.28
CA ASP A 68 -9.27 -11.32 -8.22
C ASP A 68 -8.93 -10.07 -9.05
N ALA A 69 -8.41 -9.03 -8.41
CA ALA A 69 -7.94 -7.82 -9.11
C ALA A 69 -6.83 -8.14 -10.13
N ARG A 70 -5.91 -9.04 -9.77
CA ARG A 70 -4.79 -9.48 -10.63
C ARG A 70 -5.21 -10.18 -11.91
N LYS A 71 -6.41 -10.78 -11.98
CA LYS A 71 -6.90 -11.46 -13.20
C LYS A 71 -6.97 -10.54 -14.43
N ASN A 72 -7.12 -9.23 -14.22
CA ASN A 72 -7.17 -8.22 -15.27
C ASN A 72 -5.85 -7.46 -15.43
N MET A 73 -4.80 -7.86 -14.71
CA MET A 73 -3.49 -7.23 -14.72
C MET A 73 -2.47 -8.14 -15.42
N GLY A 74 -1.53 -7.52 -16.13
CA GLY A 74 -0.32 -8.18 -16.60
C GLY A 74 0.85 -7.88 -15.64
N LEU A 75 2.02 -7.59 -16.22
CA LEU A 75 3.18 -7.17 -15.43
C LEU A 75 2.80 -6.01 -14.49
N THR A 76 3.20 -6.11 -13.25
CA THR A 76 3.03 -5.07 -12.24
C THR A 76 4.34 -4.87 -11.51
N ILE A 77 4.70 -3.63 -11.27
CA ILE A 77 5.89 -3.23 -10.51
C ILE A 77 5.50 -2.13 -9.53
N HIS A 78 5.71 -2.38 -8.25
CA HIS A 78 5.64 -1.36 -7.23
C HIS A 78 7.05 -0.81 -6.97
N THR A 79 7.23 0.50 -7.11
CA THR A 79 8.47 1.19 -6.72
C THR A 79 8.22 2.01 -5.46
N PRO A 80 8.64 1.53 -4.26
CA PRO A 80 8.45 2.27 -3.02
C PRO A 80 9.32 3.53 -3.00
N HIS A 81 8.81 4.62 -2.43
CA HIS A 81 9.51 5.90 -2.32
C HIS A 81 9.86 6.24 -0.89
N TYR A 82 8.89 6.20 0.00
CA TYR A 82 9.05 6.63 1.40
C TYR A 82 8.14 5.82 2.32
N GLY A 83 8.60 5.67 3.57
CA GLY A 83 7.79 5.23 4.69
C GLY A 83 7.95 6.22 5.85
N LEU A 84 6.84 6.65 6.42
CA LEU A 84 6.80 7.44 7.65
C LEU A 84 5.94 6.68 8.66
N TYR A 85 6.52 6.39 9.84
CA TYR A 85 5.85 5.57 10.85
C TYR A 85 5.81 6.30 12.19
N GLU A 86 4.67 6.17 12.85
CA GLU A 86 4.43 6.61 14.22
C GLU A 86 4.17 5.37 15.08
N PHE A 87 5.01 5.18 16.09
CA PHE A 87 4.91 4.04 16.99
C PHE A 87 4.08 4.42 18.21
N GLY A 88 3.05 3.65 18.46
CA GLY A 88 2.22 3.70 19.65
C GLY A 88 2.72 2.78 20.75
N ASP A 89 1.84 2.50 21.70
CA ASP A 89 2.10 1.58 22.80
C ASP A 89 1.91 0.12 22.36
N ALA A 90 2.54 -0.81 23.11
CA ALA A 90 2.27 -2.25 23.06
C ALA A 90 2.32 -2.90 21.66
N GLY A 91 3.33 -2.60 20.85
CA GLY A 91 3.51 -3.26 19.56
C GLY A 91 2.50 -2.81 18.50
N GLN A 92 2.10 -1.55 18.54
CA GLN A 92 1.27 -0.90 17.52
C GLN A 92 2.05 0.22 16.84
N ALA A 93 1.82 0.38 15.54
CA ALA A 93 2.32 1.50 14.77
C ALA A 93 1.30 1.89 13.71
N SER A 94 1.36 3.14 13.27
CA SER A 94 0.67 3.63 12.08
C SER A 94 1.68 4.19 11.11
N GLY A 95 1.31 4.31 9.83
CA GLY A 95 2.23 4.88 8.86
C GLY A 95 1.60 5.22 7.52
N ILE A 96 2.43 5.89 6.73
CA ILE A 96 2.13 6.21 5.34
C ILE A 96 3.29 5.70 4.49
N VAL A 97 2.98 4.89 3.47
CA VAL A 97 3.95 4.36 2.50
C VAL A 97 3.56 4.82 1.11
N GLY A 98 4.45 5.52 0.42
CA GLY A 98 4.23 5.98 -0.95
C GLY A 98 4.91 5.07 -1.96
N ALA A 99 4.26 4.84 -3.10
CA ALA A 99 4.83 4.06 -4.20
C ALA A 99 4.36 4.57 -5.57
N HIS A 100 5.19 4.36 -6.59
CA HIS A 100 4.72 4.35 -7.98
C HIS A 100 4.27 2.95 -8.38
N LEU A 101 3.34 2.92 -9.32
CA LEU A 101 2.82 1.72 -9.97
C LEU A 101 3.12 1.79 -11.47
N GLU A 102 3.77 0.76 -11.96
CA GLU A 102 3.88 0.46 -13.39
C GLU A 102 3.13 -0.85 -13.61
N LEU A 103 2.08 -0.84 -14.43
CA LEU A 103 1.31 -2.07 -14.63
C LEU A 103 0.66 -2.14 -16.00
N VAL A 104 0.38 -3.35 -16.44
CA VAL A 104 -0.54 -3.58 -17.54
C VAL A 104 -1.91 -3.84 -16.94
N LEU A 105 -2.89 -3.02 -17.29
CA LEU A 105 -4.27 -3.15 -16.82
C LEU A 105 -5.22 -3.16 -18.03
N ALA A 106 -6.04 -4.22 -18.15
CA ALA A 106 -6.91 -4.45 -19.29
C ALA A 106 -6.18 -4.32 -20.66
N GLY A 107 -4.93 -4.80 -20.73
CA GLY A 107 -4.09 -4.76 -21.93
C GLY A 107 -3.42 -3.40 -22.21
N GLN A 108 -3.59 -2.40 -21.35
CA GLN A 108 -3.00 -1.06 -21.49
C GLN A 108 -1.86 -0.85 -20.50
N ALA A 109 -0.71 -0.38 -20.98
CA ALA A 109 0.36 0.08 -20.11
C ALA A 109 -0.12 1.31 -19.33
N THR A 110 -0.07 1.20 -18.01
CA THR A 110 -0.62 2.16 -17.05
C THR A 110 0.46 2.57 -16.06
N TYR A 111 0.45 3.83 -15.66
CA TYR A 111 1.38 4.39 -14.69
C TYR A 111 0.65 5.25 -13.68
N GLY A 112 1.11 5.22 -12.42
CA GLY A 112 0.48 6.00 -11.37
C GLY A 112 1.30 6.12 -10.10
N ALA A 113 0.78 6.90 -9.18
CA ALA A 113 1.27 6.99 -7.82
C ALA A 113 0.15 6.74 -6.82
N ILE A 114 0.48 5.98 -5.80
CA ILE A 114 -0.40 5.64 -4.70
C ILE A 114 0.28 5.92 -3.37
N ARG A 115 -0.52 5.95 -2.31
CA ARG A 115 -0.04 5.82 -0.95
C ARG A 115 -0.91 4.85 -0.19
N TYR A 116 -0.29 4.13 0.72
CA TYR A 116 -0.96 3.31 1.70
C TYR A 116 -1.00 4.08 3.03
N VAL A 117 -2.18 4.11 3.64
CA VAL A 117 -2.37 4.56 5.02
C VAL A 117 -2.59 3.32 5.85
N ASP A 118 -1.63 3.02 6.71
CA ASP A 118 -1.52 1.73 7.36
C ASP A 118 -1.61 1.80 8.87
N CYS A 119 -2.15 0.73 9.46
CA CYS A 119 -1.93 0.36 10.85
C CYS A 119 -1.16 -0.96 10.87
N TYR A 120 -0.18 -1.06 11.76
CA TYR A 120 0.67 -2.22 11.95
C TYR A 120 0.52 -2.75 13.37
N ARG A 121 0.69 -4.06 13.53
CA ARG A 121 0.69 -4.75 14.82
C ARG A 121 1.82 -5.78 14.88
N PHE A 122 2.53 -5.78 16.01
CA PHE A 122 3.49 -6.83 16.32
C PHE A 122 2.75 -8.06 16.85
N GLU A 123 2.79 -9.16 16.12
CA GLU A 123 2.01 -10.36 16.39
C GLU A 123 2.82 -11.61 16.03
N GLY A 124 2.96 -12.53 17.00
CA GLY A 124 3.66 -13.78 16.78
C GLY A 124 5.16 -13.63 16.50
N GLY A 125 5.79 -12.56 17.00
CA GLY A 125 7.21 -12.30 16.80
C GLY A 125 7.55 -11.43 15.59
N ASP A 126 6.55 -11.01 14.80
CA ASP A 126 6.72 -10.21 13.58
C ASP A 126 5.78 -9.02 13.53
N TRP A 127 6.23 -7.94 12.88
CA TRP A 127 5.34 -6.86 12.46
C TRP A 127 4.47 -7.32 11.28
N ARG A 128 3.17 -6.98 11.34
CA ARG A 128 2.17 -7.28 10.30
C ARG A 128 1.26 -6.09 10.05
N ILE A 129 0.70 -6.02 8.85
CA ILE A 129 -0.28 -5.01 8.48
C ILE A 129 -1.63 -5.40 9.11
N ALA A 130 -2.17 -4.56 10.01
CA ALA A 130 -3.47 -4.76 10.64
C ALA A 130 -4.60 -4.06 9.88
N ALA A 131 -4.29 -2.93 9.23
CA ALA A 131 -5.20 -2.27 8.31
C ALA A 131 -4.40 -1.58 7.22
N ARG A 132 -4.87 -1.63 5.98
CA ARG A 132 -4.27 -0.93 4.84
C ARG A 132 -5.34 -0.26 4.01
N ASP A 133 -5.24 1.05 3.81
CA ASP A 133 -6.08 1.81 2.89
C ASP A 133 -5.22 2.34 1.74
N MET A 134 -5.39 1.78 0.55
CA MET A 134 -4.72 2.23 -0.67
C MET A 134 -5.44 3.47 -1.21
N ARG A 135 -4.72 4.55 -1.31
CA ARG A 135 -5.20 5.83 -1.85
C ARG A 135 -4.47 6.18 -3.13
N THR A 136 -5.20 6.53 -4.16
CA THR A 136 -4.64 6.85 -5.46
C THR A 136 -4.38 8.34 -5.57
N ILE A 137 -3.15 8.72 -5.90
CA ILE A 137 -2.75 10.12 -6.13
C ILE A 137 -3.05 10.48 -7.58
N TYR A 138 -2.59 9.69 -8.52
CA TYR A 138 -2.96 9.73 -9.93
C TYR A 138 -2.71 8.36 -10.55
N ILE A 139 -3.42 8.03 -11.60
CA ILE A 139 -3.20 6.84 -12.42
C ILE A 139 -3.85 7.03 -13.78
N GLY A 140 -3.23 6.53 -14.84
CA GLY A 140 -3.77 6.52 -16.18
C GLY A 140 -2.86 5.86 -17.20
N GLU A 141 -3.28 5.84 -18.45
CA GLU A 141 -2.50 5.28 -19.55
C GLU A 141 -1.10 5.94 -19.62
N TRP A 142 -0.05 5.13 -19.72
CA TRP A 142 1.33 5.60 -19.81
C TRP A 142 1.53 6.66 -20.91
N ALA A 143 0.96 6.41 -22.09
CA ALA A 143 1.06 7.33 -23.22
C ALA A 143 0.44 8.70 -22.95
N LYS A 144 -0.49 8.81 -21.97
CA LYS A 144 -1.19 10.03 -21.59
C LYS A 144 -0.76 10.56 -20.23
N CYS A 145 0.33 10.06 -19.67
CA CYS A 145 0.72 10.33 -18.29
C CYS A 145 0.81 11.83 -17.96
N ALA A 146 1.35 12.64 -18.85
CA ALA A 146 1.45 14.09 -18.66
C ALA A 146 0.08 14.78 -18.60
N GLU A 147 -0.87 14.38 -19.46
CA GLU A 147 -2.25 14.90 -19.49
C GLU A 147 -3.00 14.48 -18.23
N VAL A 148 -2.88 13.20 -17.86
CA VAL A 148 -3.49 12.64 -16.64
C VAL A 148 -3.00 13.38 -15.42
N PHE A 149 -1.68 13.55 -15.29
CA PHE A 149 -1.07 14.26 -14.16
C PHE A 149 -1.52 15.71 -14.04
N ALA A 150 -1.74 16.40 -15.17
CA ALA A 150 -2.24 17.78 -15.21
C ALA A 150 -3.76 17.88 -15.03
N SER A 151 -4.50 16.78 -15.13
CA SER A 151 -5.97 16.76 -15.07
C SER A 151 -6.51 17.17 -13.69
N ALA A 152 -7.74 17.74 -13.65
CA ALA A 152 -8.47 17.97 -12.41
C ALA A 152 -8.89 16.66 -11.72
N THR A 153 -9.05 15.59 -12.50
CA THR A 153 -9.42 14.24 -12.07
C THR A 153 -8.35 13.25 -12.52
N PRO A 154 -7.17 13.24 -11.88
CA PRO A 154 -6.02 12.47 -12.34
C PRO A 154 -6.11 10.97 -11.99
N VAL A 155 -7.14 10.55 -11.30
CA VAL A 155 -7.36 9.13 -10.98
C VAL A 155 -8.26 8.54 -12.05
N GLN A 156 -7.66 7.85 -13.03
CA GLN A 156 -8.33 7.36 -14.24
C GLN A 156 -8.16 5.84 -14.36
N TRP A 157 -8.77 5.11 -13.44
CA TRP A 157 -8.85 3.65 -13.53
C TRP A 157 -9.74 3.25 -14.72
N PRO A 158 -9.36 2.22 -15.51
CA PRO A 158 -10.22 1.71 -16.57
C PRO A 158 -11.62 1.30 -16.07
N GLY A 159 -12.65 1.68 -16.80
CA GLY A 159 -14.03 1.28 -16.52
C GLY A 159 -14.75 2.08 -15.43
N ILE A 160 -14.10 3.08 -14.84
CA ILE A 160 -14.76 4.01 -13.89
C ILE A 160 -14.59 5.46 -14.32
N ALA A 161 -15.50 6.31 -13.87
CA ALA A 161 -15.37 7.75 -14.12
C ALA A 161 -14.11 8.31 -13.45
N PRO A 162 -13.37 9.25 -14.08
CA PRO A 162 -12.21 9.88 -13.49
C PRO A 162 -12.51 10.53 -12.12
N LEU A 163 -11.62 10.33 -11.14
CA LEU A 163 -11.77 10.82 -9.78
C LEU A 163 -10.68 11.86 -9.44
N PRO A 164 -10.93 12.72 -8.45
CA PRO A 164 -9.91 13.63 -7.94
C PRO A 164 -8.77 12.86 -7.26
N SER A 165 -7.61 13.52 -7.16
CA SER A 165 -6.46 13.02 -6.39
C SER A 165 -6.80 12.90 -4.90
N ASP A 166 -6.17 11.92 -4.23
CA ASP A 166 -6.15 11.88 -2.75
C ASP A 166 -5.40 13.09 -2.13
N TYR A 167 -4.46 13.70 -2.84
CA TYR A 167 -3.86 14.95 -2.42
C TYR A 167 -4.71 16.16 -2.83
N PRO A 168 -4.91 17.15 -1.92
CA PRO A 168 -5.60 18.37 -2.27
C PRO A 168 -4.82 19.13 -3.33
N ARG A 169 -5.51 19.66 -4.33
CA ARG A 169 -4.91 20.58 -5.29
C ARG A 169 -4.65 21.94 -4.63
N ARG A 170 -3.49 22.48 -4.92
CA ARG A 170 -3.26 23.92 -4.69
C ARG A 170 -3.96 24.68 -5.82
N SER A 171 -4.86 25.57 -5.43
CA SER A 171 -5.48 26.54 -6.34
C SER A 171 -4.45 27.56 -6.83
#